data_4078356f07d230b74c14d7f8170d6f5f
#
_entry.id   4078356f07d230b74c14d7f8170d6f5f
#
_cell.length_a   1.000
_cell.length_b   1.000
_cell.length_c   1.000
_cell.angle_alpha   90.00
_cell.angle_beta   90.00
_cell.angle_gamma   90.00
#
_symmetry.space_group_name_H-M   'P 1'
#
loop_
_entity.id
_entity.type
_entity.pdbx_description
1 polymer ?
#
loop_
_entity_poly.entity_id
_entity_poly.type
_entity_poly.pdbx_seq_one_letter_code
_entity_poly.pdbx_strand_id
1 'polypeptide(L)'
;MYTTVVYQVKSKDVKAAAHAIAIGQSIGNPTIRNGYENNDHAAEISYVHNDEVVIKYKNKNLNRPTDVAQLLCTIQGGHTDIDIIDECRIRDIFVDIPEYKKIWHHPTDRPLVGGIIKPKSGITVSQLTEIVERMCAGGIDWIKSDEILSDPSYLTLSVRAEAVAKVLDKYRNVMYCMCVNGDPVHFLRQRKHAEDHGLGIHTNFWSGLGIYENPSVYQHFQRSGIRILTDERNPFSISWKVITTLAIMQGVDSIHAGMIGGYYPGDEQEVFDSLYLCRDHNRIATLSCGMNPETAKSIKDRIGNNWLAAVGGWLHEGDITENVRKMRKAVES
;
A
#
# COMPACT_ATOMS: atom_id res chain seq x y z
N MET A 1 21.37 -7.38 13.93
CA MET A 1 20.32 -7.24 12.89
C MET A 1 20.26 -5.78 12.47
N TYR A 2 20.13 -5.52 11.17
CA TYR A 2 20.14 -4.17 10.57
C TYR A 2 19.01 -4.01 9.58
N THR A 3 18.52 -2.79 9.46
CA THR A 3 17.78 -2.30 8.29
C THR A 3 18.78 -1.60 7.38
N THR A 4 18.88 -2.03 6.13
CA THR A 4 19.78 -1.43 5.14
C THR A 4 18.97 -0.56 4.18
N VAL A 5 19.39 0.67 3.98
CA VAL A 5 18.68 1.66 3.16
C VAL A 5 19.61 2.17 2.07
N VAL A 6 19.09 2.21 0.85
CA VAL A 6 19.78 2.77 -0.32
C VAL A 6 19.20 4.14 -0.63
N TYR A 7 20.05 5.14 -0.57
CA TYR A 7 19.73 6.53 -0.88
C TYR A 7 20.37 6.95 -2.20
N GLN A 8 19.69 7.80 -2.92
CA GLN A 8 20.27 8.65 -3.95
C GLN A 8 20.34 10.06 -3.40
N VAL A 9 21.55 10.61 -3.27
CA VAL A 9 21.82 11.87 -2.61
C VAL A 9 22.54 12.83 -3.57
N LYS A 10 21.95 13.99 -3.80
CA LYS A 10 22.63 15.09 -4.47
C LYS A 10 23.19 16.06 -3.42
N SER A 11 24.48 16.27 -3.47
CA SER A 11 25.23 17.15 -2.58
C SER A 11 26.55 17.53 -3.24
N LYS A 12 27.10 18.68 -2.86
CA LYS A 12 28.47 19.05 -3.25
C LYS A 12 29.53 18.12 -2.67
N ASP A 13 29.22 17.50 -1.51
CA ASP A 13 30.05 16.49 -0.85
C ASP A 13 29.16 15.33 -0.37
N VAL A 14 28.99 14.31 -1.22
CA VAL A 14 28.15 13.15 -0.92
C VAL A 14 28.66 12.34 0.26
N LYS A 15 29.99 12.32 0.51
CA LYS A 15 30.55 11.59 1.67
C LYS A 15 30.20 12.32 2.98
N ALA A 16 30.31 13.63 3.00
CA ALA A 16 29.89 14.44 4.14
C ALA A 16 28.38 14.31 4.38
N ALA A 17 27.57 14.34 3.31
CA ALA A 17 26.12 14.13 3.38
C ALA A 17 25.76 12.73 3.94
N ALA A 18 26.43 11.68 3.46
CA ALA A 18 26.25 10.31 3.98
C ALA A 18 26.56 10.22 5.48
N HIS A 19 27.65 10.84 5.91
CA HIS A 19 28.01 10.90 7.33
C HIS A 19 26.95 11.65 8.15
N ALA A 20 26.49 12.80 7.65
CA ALA A 20 25.46 13.60 8.32
C ALA A 20 24.15 12.81 8.47
N ILE A 21 23.72 12.09 7.41
CA ILE A 21 22.54 11.20 7.48
C ILE A 21 22.78 10.08 8.51
N ALA A 22 23.88 9.34 8.43
CA ALA A 22 24.13 8.19 9.30
C ALA A 22 24.16 8.58 10.79
N ILE A 23 24.87 9.62 11.14
CA ILE A 23 25.00 10.09 12.53
C ILE A 23 23.72 10.80 12.99
N GLY A 24 23.19 11.73 12.17
CA GLY A 24 22.00 12.51 12.51
C GLY A 24 20.76 11.64 12.73
N GLN A 25 20.62 10.56 11.98
CA GLN A 25 19.49 9.64 12.08
C GLN A 25 19.73 8.44 13.01
N SER A 26 20.77 8.48 13.85
CA SER A 26 21.07 7.39 14.79
C SER A 26 21.47 7.83 16.19
N ILE A 27 22.56 8.56 16.37
CA ILE A 27 23.14 8.86 17.68
C ILE A 27 23.25 10.36 18.00
N GLY A 28 22.91 11.24 17.08
CA GLY A 28 22.93 12.65 17.39
C GLY A 28 23.26 13.56 16.21
N ASN A 29 23.69 14.77 16.51
CA ASN A 29 24.06 15.76 15.52
C ASN A 29 25.52 15.58 15.09
N PRO A 30 25.83 15.49 13.78
CA PRO A 30 27.20 15.32 13.29
C PRO A 30 28.15 16.49 13.63
N THR A 31 27.60 17.67 13.90
CA THR A 31 28.38 18.89 14.20
C THR A 31 28.46 19.24 15.68
N ILE A 32 27.53 18.73 16.50
CA ILE A 32 27.44 19.03 17.94
C ILE A 32 27.45 17.71 18.70
N ARG A 33 28.50 17.52 19.50
CA ARG A 33 28.66 16.35 20.37
C ARG A 33 28.77 16.81 21.84
N ASN A 34 28.08 16.07 22.70
CA ASN A 34 28.07 16.37 24.15
C ASN A 34 28.85 15.33 24.98
N GLY A 35 29.42 14.31 24.32
CA GLY A 35 30.20 13.27 24.97
C GLY A 35 29.41 12.11 25.55
N TYR A 36 28.09 12.05 25.30
CA TYR A 36 27.21 10.95 25.70
C TYR A 36 26.84 10.01 24.52
N GLU A 37 27.39 10.27 23.35
CA GLU A 37 27.13 9.47 22.17
C GLU A 37 27.63 8.03 22.37
N ASN A 38 26.77 7.08 22.10
CA ASN A 38 27.13 5.66 22.11
C ASN A 38 27.28 5.12 20.69
N ASN A 39 28.52 4.91 20.26
CA ASN A 39 28.83 4.39 18.92
C ASN A 39 28.24 3.01 18.64
N ASP A 40 27.91 2.23 19.68
CA ASP A 40 27.21 0.95 19.50
C ASP A 40 25.81 1.11 18.92
N HIS A 41 25.26 2.32 18.97
CA HIS A 41 23.96 2.68 18.39
C HIS A 41 24.06 3.43 17.06
N ALA A 42 25.27 3.82 16.64
CA ALA A 42 25.48 4.55 15.39
C ALA A 42 25.09 3.70 14.18
N ALA A 43 24.51 4.34 13.17
CA ALA A 43 24.33 3.76 11.85
C ALA A 43 25.70 3.64 11.16
N GLU A 44 25.80 2.67 10.26
CA GLU A 44 27.04 2.32 9.56
C GLU A 44 26.90 2.64 8.06
N ILE A 45 27.82 3.45 7.52
CA ILE A 45 27.91 3.68 6.08
C ILE A 45 28.56 2.45 5.46
N SER A 46 27.82 1.71 4.65
CA SER A 46 28.30 0.53 3.95
C SER A 46 28.97 0.84 2.63
N TYR A 47 28.47 1.90 1.96
CA TYR A 47 28.90 2.21 0.60
C TYR A 47 28.57 3.66 0.25
N VAL A 48 29.48 4.30 -0.49
CA VAL A 48 29.26 5.62 -1.10
C VAL A 48 29.97 5.63 -2.45
N HIS A 49 29.22 5.80 -3.52
CA HIS A 49 29.78 5.95 -4.87
C HIS A 49 28.86 6.85 -5.71
N ASN A 50 29.45 7.88 -6.29
CA ASN A 50 28.72 8.95 -6.97
C ASN A 50 27.63 9.54 -6.06
N ASP A 51 26.35 9.41 -6.44
CA ASP A 51 25.16 9.86 -5.71
C ASP A 51 24.49 8.74 -4.88
N GLU A 52 25.01 7.51 -4.98
CA GLU A 52 24.45 6.38 -4.23
C GLU A 52 25.13 6.21 -2.86
N VAL A 53 24.29 6.14 -1.83
CA VAL A 53 24.69 5.98 -0.42
C VAL A 53 23.94 4.81 0.19
N VAL A 54 24.64 3.88 0.81
CA VAL A 54 24.05 2.75 1.52
C VAL A 54 24.36 2.82 3.01
N ILE A 55 23.32 2.90 3.82
CA ILE A 55 23.43 3.04 5.28
C ILE A 55 22.72 1.86 5.96
N LYS A 56 23.37 1.30 6.99
CA LYS A 56 22.83 0.25 7.86
C LYS A 56 22.44 0.83 9.20
N TYR A 57 21.14 0.79 9.50
CA TYR A 57 20.57 1.21 10.78
C TYR A 57 20.42 0.00 11.72
N LYS A 58 20.83 0.14 12.96
CA LYS A 58 20.74 -0.94 13.96
C LYS A 58 19.31 -1.12 14.45
N ASN A 59 18.70 -2.29 14.23
CA ASN A 59 17.30 -2.56 14.61
C ASN A 59 17.06 -2.47 16.12
N LYS A 60 18.10 -2.56 16.95
CA LYS A 60 17.99 -2.32 18.40
C LYS A 60 17.60 -0.89 18.79
N ASN A 61 17.67 0.07 17.83
CA ASN A 61 17.22 1.45 18.03
C ASN A 61 15.73 1.63 17.73
N LEU A 62 15.08 0.64 17.15
CA LEU A 62 13.65 0.64 16.88
C LEU A 62 12.87 0.07 18.07
N ASN A 63 11.62 0.49 18.28
CA ASN A 63 10.74 -0.10 19.30
C ASN A 63 10.59 -1.61 19.05
N ARG A 64 10.49 -2.00 17.80
CA ARG A 64 10.50 -3.36 17.28
C ARG A 64 10.89 -3.35 15.79
N PRO A 65 11.40 -4.47 15.24
CA PRO A 65 11.87 -4.52 13.86
C PRO A 65 10.80 -4.15 12.80
N THR A 66 9.52 -4.34 13.12
CA THR A 66 8.39 -4.07 12.22
C THR A 66 7.69 -2.73 12.48
N ASP A 67 8.22 -1.87 13.34
CA ASP A 67 7.66 -0.53 13.59
C ASP A 67 7.95 0.41 12.42
N VAL A 68 7.09 0.36 11.42
CA VAL A 68 7.24 1.15 10.18
C VAL A 68 7.17 2.64 10.44
N ALA A 69 6.37 3.10 11.38
CA ALA A 69 6.25 4.53 11.68
C ALA A 69 7.58 5.08 12.24
N GLN A 70 8.17 4.39 13.21
CA GLN A 70 9.47 4.76 13.75
C GLN A 70 10.59 4.57 12.72
N LEU A 71 10.55 3.50 11.94
CA LEU A 71 11.54 3.26 10.88
C LEU A 71 11.53 4.39 9.84
N LEU A 72 10.36 4.82 9.36
CA LEU A 72 10.25 5.95 8.43
C LEU A 72 10.77 7.25 9.06
N CYS A 73 10.47 7.50 10.32
CA CYS A 73 11.02 8.64 11.06
C CYS A 73 12.55 8.57 11.09
N THR A 74 13.12 7.38 11.31
CA THR A 74 14.57 7.17 11.34
C THR A 74 15.22 7.37 9.98
N ILE A 75 14.67 6.80 8.92
CA ILE A 75 15.35 6.79 7.61
C ILE A 75 15.09 8.04 6.77
N GLN A 76 14.08 8.85 7.09
CA GLN A 76 13.72 10.06 6.34
C GLN A 76 13.59 11.32 7.19
N GLY A 77 13.38 11.20 8.51
CA GLY A 77 12.88 12.29 9.34
C GLY A 77 13.72 13.57 9.36
N GLY A 78 15.03 13.50 9.21
CA GLY A 78 15.91 14.65 9.33
C GLY A 78 16.66 15.08 8.07
N HIS A 79 16.40 14.44 6.92
CA HIS A 79 17.16 14.76 5.70
C HIS A 79 16.94 16.18 5.21
N THR A 80 15.74 16.72 5.37
CA THR A 80 15.37 18.09 4.99
C THR A 80 16.05 19.16 5.81
N ASP A 81 16.58 18.78 6.97
CA ASP A 81 17.23 19.69 7.94
C ASP A 81 18.78 19.68 7.82
N ILE A 82 19.30 18.98 6.80
CA ILE A 82 20.74 18.88 6.54
C ILE A 82 21.11 19.80 5.38
N ASP A 83 21.66 20.97 5.68
CA ASP A 83 21.95 22.04 4.72
C ASP A 83 22.81 21.64 3.50
N ILE A 84 23.62 20.58 3.63
CA ILE A 84 24.49 20.13 2.54
C ILE A 84 23.81 19.16 1.58
N ILE A 85 22.54 18.82 1.80
CA ILE A 85 21.76 17.92 0.95
C ILE A 85 20.80 18.73 0.08
N ASP A 86 21.04 18.73 -1.22
CA ASP A 86 20.17 19.38 -2.20
C ASP A 86 18.95 18.51 -2.53
N GLU A 87 19.17 17.18 -2.71
CA GLU A 87 18.12 16.20 -2.97
C GLU A 87 18.47 14.87 -2.27
N CYS A 88 17.46 14.16 -1.76
CA CYS A 88 17.61 12.84 -1.16
C CYS A 88 16.40 11.97 -1.48
N ARG A 89 16.62 10.87 -2.21
CA ARG A 89 15.59 9.88 -2.51
C ARG A 89 15.93 8.54 -1.87
N ILE A 90 15.01 7.96 -1.11
CA ILE A 90 15.13 6.57 -0.67
C ILE A 90 14.73 5.67 -1.83
N ARG A 91 15.71 4.96 -2.40
CA ARG A 91 15.54 4.10 -3.60
C ARG A 91 15.13 2.68 -3.25
N ASP A 92 15.73 2.13 -2.19
CA ASP A 92 15.51 0.74 -1.79
C ASP A 92 15.69 0.57 -0.28
N ILE A 93 15.10 -0.50 0.26
CA ILE A 93 15.22 -0.89 1.66
C ILE A 93 15.28 -2.41 1.78
N PHE A 94 16.20 -2.90 2.62
CA PHE A 94 16.32 -4.31 2.94
C PHE A 94 16.00 -4.50 4.43
N VAL A 95 14.91 -5.18 4.68
CA VAL A 95 14.36 -5.49 6.01
C VAL A 95 13.98 -6.95 6.10
N ASP A 96 13.93 -7.49 7.30
CA ASP A 96 13.34 -8.80 7.53
C ASP A 96 11.82 -8.69 7.46
N ILE A 97 11.22 -9.40 6.53
CA ILE A 97 9.77 -9.45 6.33
C ILE A 97 9.24 -10.70 7.02
N PRO A 98 8.36 -10.54 8.04
CA PRO A 98 7.73 -11.69 8.69
C PRO A 98 6.84 -12.48 7.73
N GLU A 99 6.74 -13.79 7.96
CA GLU A 99 5.73 -14.60 7.29
C GLU A 99 4.35 -14.35 7.90
N TYR A 100 3.37 -14.06 7.07
CA TYR A 100 1.99 -13.85 7.49
C TYR A 100 1.08 -14.91 6.88
N LYS A 101 0.12 -15.39 7.67
CA LYS A 101 -0.92 -16.30 7.19
C LYS A 101 -1.81 -15.60 6.17
N LYS A 102 -2.21 -16.33 5.14
CA LYS A 102 -3.18 -15.87 4.16
C LYS A 102 -4.57 -15.79 4.81
N ILE A 103 -5.17 -14.61 4.81
CA ILE A 103 -6.49 -14.37 5.41
C ILE A 103 -7.62 -14.77 4.44
N TRP A 104 -7.45 -14.52 3.15
CA TRP A 104 -8.44 -14.84 2.13
C TRP A 104 -7.91 -15.84 1.11
N HIS A 105 -8.63 -16.94 0.91
CA HIS A 105 -8.33 -17.94 -0.09
C HIS A 105 -9.06 -17.59 -1.40
N HIS A 106 -8.31 -17.31 -2.43
CA HIS A 106 -8.80 -16.87 -3.74
C HIS A 106 -8.23 -17.75 -4.86
N PRO A 107 -8.86 -17.76 -6.07
CA PRO A 107 -8.30 -18.40 -7.25
C PRO A 107 -6.90 -17.86 -7.59
N THR A 108 -6.03 -18.74 -8.10
CA THR A 108 -4.65 -18.41 -8.51
C THR A 108 -4.36 -18.76 -9.97
N ASP A 109 -5.31 -19.38 -10.63
CA ASP A 109 -5.23 -19.83 -12.03
C ASP A 109 -5.56 -18.72 -13.05
N ARG A 110 -6.00 -17.58 -12.57
CA ARG A 110 -6.34 -16.37 -13.34
C ARG A 110 -6.16 -15.11 -12.52
N PRO A 111 -6.09 -13.93 -13.17
CA PRO A 111 -6.22 -12.66 -12.45
C PRO A 111 -7.57 -12.56 -11.73
N LEU A 112 -7.57 -11.87 -10.59
CA LEU A 112 -8.79 -11.58 -9.85
C LEU A 112 -9.53 -10.39 -10.48
N VAL A 113 -10.85 -10.40 -10.41
CA VAL A 113 -11.70 -9.28 -10.84
C VAL A 113 -12.23 -8.56 -9.61
N GLY A 114 -11.91 -7.29 -9.47
CA GLY A 114 -12.32 -6.43 -8.37
C GLY A 114 -13.16 -5.24 -8.81
N GLY A 115 -14.09 -4.82 -7.96
CA GLY A 115 -14.94 -3.66 -8.17
C GLY A 115 -14.75 -2.57 -7.11
N ILE A 116 -14.77 -1.31 -7.53
CA ILE A 116 -14.77 -0.16 -6.64
C ILE A 116 -16.17 0.45 -6.65
N ILE A 117 -16.81 0.55 -5.49
CA ILE A 117 -18.17 1.08 -5.36
C ILE A 117 -18.24 2.55 -5.86
N LYS A 118 -19.22 2.83 -6.69
CA LYS A 118 -19.59 4.17 -7.12
C LYS A 118 -21.13 4.35 -6.99
N PRO A 119 -21.62 5.56 -6.65
CA PRO A 119 -20.90 6.81 -6.43
C PRO A 119 -20.01 6.78 -5.17
N LYS A 120 -19.05 7.70 -5.09
CA LYS A 120 -18.08 7.78 -3.98
C LYS A 120 -18.71 8.18 -2.65
N SER A 121 -19.79 8.95 -2.68
CA SER A 121 -20.52 9.47 -1.52
C SER A 121 -22.00 9.68 -1.86
N GLY A 122 -22.83 9.90 -0.85
CA GLY A 122 -24.28 10.12 -1.03
C GLY A 122 -25.08 8.84 -1.36
N ILE A 123 -24.44 7.67 -1.37
CA ILE A 123 -25.10 6.39 -1.61
C ILE A 123 -25.91 5.96 -0.38
N THR A 124 -27.07 5.39 -0.58
CA THR A 124 -27.90 4.78 0.48
C THR A 124 -27.50 3.33 0.74
N VAL A 125 -27.90 2.76 1.88
CA VAL A 125 -27.69 1.34 2.20
C VAL A 125 -28.27 0.43 1.12
N SER A 126 -29.50 0.70 0.68
CA SER A 126 -30.20 -0.07 -0.35
C SER A 126 -29.45 -0.06 -1.68
N GLN A 127 -28.99 1.11 -2.13
CA GLN A 127 -28.20 1.23 -3.35
C GLN A 127 -26.85 0.51 -3.23
N LEU A 128 -26.19 0.62 -2.08
CA LEU A 128 -24.92 -0.10 -1.82
C LEU A 128 -25.11 -1.61 -1.93
N THR A 129 -26.11 -2.15 -1.23
CA THR A 129 -26.37 -3.61 -1.23
C THR A 129 -26.79 -4.12 -2.59
N GLU A 130 -27.60 -3.36 -3.35
CA GLU A 130 -27.95 -3.67 -4.73
C GLU A 130 -26.71 -3.75 -5.63
N ILE A 131 -25.83 -2.76 -5.56
CA ILE A 131 -24.59 -2.74 -6.34
C ILE A 131 -23.70 -3.95 -6.00
N VAL A 132 -23.53 -4.24 -4.71
CA VAL A 132 -22.74 -5.40 -4.25
C VAL A 132 -23.34 -6.70 -4.76
N GLU A 133 -24.66 -6.88 -4.66
CA GLU A 133 -25.35 -8.09 -5.13
C GLU A 133 -25.21 -8.25 -6.65
N ARG A 134 -25.35 -7.18 -7.44
CA ARG A 134 -25.16 -7.21 -8.90
C ARG A 134 -23.70 -7.55 -9.27
N MET A 135 -22.71 -7.03 -8.56
CA MET A 135 -21.31 -7.40 -8.77
C MET A 135 -21.10 -8.89 -8.47
N CYS A 136 -21.60 -9.38 -7.34
CA CYS A 136 -21.50 -10.78 -6.95
C CYS A 136 -22.17 -11.72 -7.96
N ALA A 137 -23.37 -11.37 -8.44
CA ALA A 137 -24.10 -12.11 -9.47
C ALA A 137 -23.35 -12.17 -10.82
N GLY A 138 -22.48 -11.21 -11.08
CA GLY A 138 -21.58 -11.21 -12.25
C GLY A 138 -20.35 -12.09 -12.07
N GLY A 139 -20.05 -12.56 -10.85
CA GLY A 139 -18.89 -13.39 -10.54
C GLY A 139 -17.64 -12.60 -10.18
N ILE A 140 -17.78 -11.49 -9.46
CA ILE A 140 -16.66 -10.70 -8.94
C ILE A 140 -15.94 -11.47 -7.83
N ASP A 141 -14.63 -11.24 -7.67
CA ASP A 141 -13.84 -11.87 -6.61
C ASP A 141 -13.64 -10.93 -5.42
N TRP A 142 -13.52 -9.64 -5.66
CA TRP A 142 -13.16 -8.65 -4.67
C TRP A 142 -13.91 -7.33 -4.88
N ILE A 143 -14.33 -6.69 -3.81
CA ILE A 143 -15.01 -5.40 -3.86
C ILE A 143 -14.40 -4.49 -2.80
N LYS A 144 -14.32 -3.20 -3.05
CA LYS A 144 -14.00 -2.22 -2.03
C LYS A 144 -14.93 -1.02 -2.04
N SER A 145 -15.15 -0.43 -0.88
CA SER A 145 -15.67 0.93 -0.79
C SER A 145 -14.74 1.91 -1.52
N ASP A 146 -15.26 3.06 -1.93
CA ASP A 146 -14.37 4.13 -2.42
C ASP A 146 -13.50 4.66 -1.27
N GLU A 147 -12.31 5.17 -1.58
CA GLU A 147 -11.33 5.65 -0.61
C GLU A 147 -11.74 6.88 0.21
N ILE A 148 -12.80 7.56 -0.19
CA ILE A 148 -13.36 8.69 0.57
C ILE A 148 -14.61 8.32 1.37
N LEU A 149 -15.14 7.11 1.22
CA LEU A 149 -16.32 6.62 1.95
C LEU A 149 -15.88 5.86 3.23
N SER A 150 -15.34 6.58 4.21
CA SER A 150 -14.91 5.97 5.48
C SER A 150 -16.07 5.78 6.46
N ASP A 151 -16.47 6.80 7.22
CA ASP A 151 -17.53 6.68 8.21
C ASP A 151 -18.42 7.94 8.29
N PRO A 152 -19.07 8.34 7.20
CA PRO A 152 -19.93 9.51 7.22
C PRO A 152 -21.20 9.25 8.05
N SER A 153 -21.70 10.28 8.74
CA SER A 153 -22.85 10.16 9.64
C SER A 153 -24.15 9.70 8.95
N TYR A 154 -24.30 9.99 7.64
CA TYR A 154 -25.47 9.56 6.86
C TYR A 154 -25.42 8.07 6.49
N LEU A 155 -24.26 7.42 6.57
CA LEU A 155 -24.05 6.03 6.19
C LEU A 155 -22.84 5.48 6.94
N THR A 156 -23.00 5.21 8.24
CA THR A 156 -21.90 4.77 9.10
C THR A 156 -21.29 3.43 8.66
N LEU A 157 -20.03 3.23 8.98
CA LEU A 157 -19.35 1.99 8.62
C LEU A 157 -20.02 0.76 9.24
N SER A 158 -20.48 0.84 10.49
CA SER A 158 -21.18 -0.27 11.17
C SER A 158 -22.46 -0.69 10.41
N VAL A 159 -23.27 0.27 9.98
CA VAL A 159 -24.48 0.00 9.19
C VAL A 159 -24.16 -0.62 7.85
N ARG A 160 -23.11 -0.14 7.18
CA ARG A 160 -22.66 -0.72 5.90
C ARG A 160 -22.10 -2.12 6.08
N ALA A 161 -21.29 -2.36 7.12
CA ALA A 161 -20.69 -3.66 7.40
C ALA A 161 -21.78 -4.73 7.58
N GLU A 162 -22.77 -4.46 8.42
CA GLU A 162 -23.90 -5.37 8.62
C GLU A 162 -24.68 -5.63 7.32
N ALA A 163 -24.98 -4.59 6.58
CA ALA A 163 -25.77 -4.71 5.33
C ALA A 163 -25.03 -5.49 4.24
N VAL A 164 -23.73 -5.20 4.05
CA VAL A 164 -22.88 -5.90 3.07
C VAL A 164 -22.68 -7.35 3.47
N ALA A 165 -22.41 -7.65 4.74
CA ALA A 165 -22.24 -9.01 5.24
C ALA A 165 -23.46 -9.89 4.93
N LYS A 166 -24.69 -9.36 5.12
CA LYS A 166 -25.94 -10.06 4.75
C LYS A 166 -26.02 -10.41 3.26
N VAL A 167 -25.51 -9.56 2.38
CA VAL A 167 -25.43 -9.87 0.94
C VAL A 167 -24.41 -10.99 0.71
N LEU A 168 -23.23 -10.88 1.33
CA LEU A 168 -22.12 -11.81 1.14
C LEU A 168 -22.38 -13.21 1.74
N ASP A 169 -23.34 -13.38 2.64
CA ASP A 169 -23.78 -14.71 3.12
C ASP A 169 -24.13 -15.66 1.95
N LYS A 170 -24.61 -15.12 0.83
CA LYS A 170 -24.88 -15.86 -0.40
C LYS A 170 -23.64 -16.05 -1.28
N TYR A 171 -22.55 -15.28 -1.05
CA TYR A 171 -21.38 -15.17 -1.94
C TYR A 171 -20.07 -15.28 -1.15
N ARG A 172 -19.89 -16.38 -0.41
CA ARG A 172 -18.84 -16.59 0.61
C ARG A 172 -17.38 -16.45 0.11
N ASN A 173 -17.16 -16.54 -1.22
CA ASN A 173 -15.82 -16.44 -1.78
C ASN A 173 -15.44 -14.99 -2.16
N VAL A 174 -16.36 -14.04 -2.06
CA VAL A 174 -16.11 -12.64 -2.39
C VAL A 174 -15.55 -11.91 -1.17
N MET A 175 -14.40 -11.25 -1.33
CA MET A 175 -13.84 -10.37 -0.32
C MET A 175 -14.37 -8.96 -0.50
N TYR A 176 -14.93 -8.36 0.54
CA TYR A 176 -15.30 -6.95 0.55
C TYR A 176 -14.42 -6.17 1.51
N CYS A 177 -13.75 -5.12 1.03
CA CYS A 177 -12.91 -4.24 1.84
C CYS A 177 -13.62 -2.93 2.16
N MET A 178 -13.88 -2.71 3.44
CA MET A 178 -14.41 -1.46 3.97
C MET A 178 -13.33 -0.37 3.95
N CYS A 179 -13.69 0.85 3.54
CA CYS A 179 -12.78 1.99 3.70
C CYS A 179 -12.70 2.40 5.16
N VAL A 180 -11.51 2.34 5.73
CA VAL A 180 -11.23 2.72 7.12
C VAL A 180 -10.11 3.75 7.13
N ASN A 181 -10.45 5.03 7.30
CA ASN A 181 -9.52 6.13 7.39
C ASN A 181 -9.88 7.00 8.59
N GLY A 182 -8.89 7.45 9.33
CA GLY A 182 -9.10 8.32 10.48
C GLY A 182 -7.92 8.32 11.45
N ASP A 183 -8.12 8.92 12.61
CA ASP A 183 -7.15 8.83 13.71
C ASP A 183 -7.05 7.37 14.24
N PRO A 184 -6.01 7.03 15.01
CA PRO A 184 -5.79 5.65 15.46
C PRO A 184 -6.94 5.06 16.27
N VAL A 185 -7.65 5.85 17.09
CA VAL A 185 -8.76 5.38 17.92
C VAL A 185 -9.97 5.05 17.06
N HIS A 186 -10.28 5.95 16.12
CA HIS A 186 -11.36 5.76 15.15
C HIS A 186 -11.07 4.56 14.25
N PHE A 187 -9.84 4.43 13.75
CA PHE A 187 -9.39 3.30 12.95
C PHE A 187 -9.61 1.96 13.66
N LEU A 188 -9.15 1.82 14.90
CA LEU A 188 -9.30 0.56 15.65
C LEU A 188 -10.75 0.16 15.85
N ARG A 189 -11.63 1.12 16.13
CA ARG A 189 -13.07 0.89 16.28
C ARG A 189 -13.69 0.40 14.97
N GLN A 190 -13.37 1.05 13.86
CA GLN A 190 -13.92 0.70 12.56
C GLN A 190 -13.39 -0.63 12.04
N ARG A 191 -12.11 -0.89 12.24
CA ARG A 191 -11.52 -2.20 11.94
C ARG A 191 -12.27 -3.31 12.68
N LYS A 192 -12.59 -3.10 13.96
CA LYS A 192 -13.35 -4.08 14.75
C LYS A 192 -14.73 -4.37 14.14
N HIS A 193 -15.44 -3.38 13.65
CA HIS A 193 -16.71 -3.60 12.94
C HIS A 193 -16.54 -4.43 11.67
N ALA A 194 -15.52 -4.20 10.88
CA ALA A 194 -15.24 -5.01 9.70
C ALA A 194 -14.91 -6.47 10.10
N GLU A 195 -14.07 -6.65 11.11
CA GLU A 195 -13.68 -7.96 11.64
C GLU A 195 -14.87 -8.77 12.13
N ASP A 196 -15.76 -8.16 12.93
CA ASP A 196 -16.95 -8.80 13.48
C ASP A 196 -17.92 -9.32 12.39
N HIS A 197 -17.83 -8.79 11.19
CA HIS A 197 -18.64 -9.19 10.04
C HIS A 197 -17.88 -9.99 8.98
N GLY A 198 -16.64 -10.39 9.26
CA GLY A 198 -15.82 -11.16 8.32
C GLY A 198 -15.40 -10.40 7.06
N LEU A 199 -15.39 -9.06 7.13
CA LEU A 199 -15.02 -8.19 6.02
C LEU A 199 -13.55 -7.76 6.13
N GLY A 200 -12.94 -7.49 4.98
CA GLY A 200 -11.63 -6.85 4.91
C GLY A 200 -11.72 -5.33 5.10
N ILE A 201 -10.56 -4.72 5.20
CA ILE A 201 -10.43 -3.25 5.25
C ILE A 201 -9.49 -2.76 4.17
N HIS A 202 -9.65 -1.51 3.77
CA HIS A 202 -8.61 -0.78 3.06
C HIS A 202 -8.39 0.59 3.69
N THR A 203 -7.14 1.01 3.68
CA THR A 203 -6.71 2.27 4.27
C THR A 203 -5.75 2.96 3.32
N ASN A 204 -5.78 4.27 3.26
CA ASN A 204 -4.79 5.03 2.51
C ASN A 204 -3.61 5.46 3.39
N PHE A 205 -2.58 5.98 2.74
CA PHE A 205 -1.36 6.44 3.39
C PHE A 205 -1.59 7.51 4.47
N TRP A 206 -2.62 8.35 4.32
CA TRP A 206 -2.89 9.47 5.24
C TRP A 206 -3.30 9.04 6.64
N SER A 207 -3.78 7.82 6.81
CA SER A 207 -4.05 7.23 8.13
C SER A 207 -2.79 6.67 8.81
N GLY A 208 -1.66 6.67 8.10
CA GLY A 208 -0.38 6.17 8.58
C GLY A 208 -0.12 4.70 8.26
N LEU A 209 1.13 4.36 7.91
CA LEU A 209 1.52 2.98 7.63
C LEU A 209 1.50 2.10 8.88
N GLY A 210 1.85 2.65 10.05
CA GLY A 210 1.97 1.89 11.31
C GLY A 210 0.70 1.20 11.82
N ILE A 211 -0.46 1.46 11.21
CA ILE A 211 -1.74 0.94 11.66
C ILE A 211 -2.10 -0.46 11.15
N TYR A 212 -1.39 -0.97 10.15
CA TYR A 212 -1.69 -2.29 9.56
C TYR A 212 -1.17 -3.47 10.37
N GLU A 213 -0.39 -3.23 11.36
CA GLU A 213 0.33 -4.25 12.09
C GLU A 213 -0.54 -5.36 12.67
N ASN A 214 -0.05 -6.59 12.54
CA ASN A 214 -0.66 -7.82 13.05
C ASN A 214 -2.11 -8.03 12.58
N PRO A 215 -2.35 -8.28 11.29
CA PRO A 215 -3.68 -8.34 10.70
C PRO A 215 -4.47 -9.55 11.20
N SER A 216 -5.65 -9.31 11.77
CA SER A 216 -6.69 -10.31 12.00
C SER A 216 -7.76 -10.30 10.89
N VAL A 217 -7.71 -9.31 10.01
CA VAL A 217 -8.62 -9.12 8.87
C VAL A 217 -7.82 -8.94 7.60
N TYR A 218 -8.42 -9.24 6.46
CA TYR A 218 -7.82 -8.94 5.16
C TYR A 218 -7.60 -7.44 5.01
N GLN A 219 -6.40 -7.05 4.60
CA GLN A 219 -6.00 -5.65 4.50
C GLN A 219 -5.49 -5.31 3.10
N HIS A 220 -6.08 -4.26 2.53
CA HIS A 220 -5.64 -3.69 1.26
C HIS A 220 -5.02 -2.31 1.49
N PHE A 221 -3.78 -2.12 1.03
CA PHE A 221 -3.11 -0.83 1.07
C PHE A 221 -3.46 0.01 -0.16
N GLN A 222 -4.11 1.14 0.06
CA GLN A 222 -4.54 2.05 -0.99
C GLN A 222 -3.50 3.13 -1.27
N ARG A 223 -3.21 3.36 -2.56
CA ARG A 223 -2.19 4.32 -3.03
C ARG A 223 -2.63 5.79 -3.00
N SER A 224 -3.87 6.10 -2.70
CA SER A 224 -4.42 7.47 -2.81
C SER A 224 -3.57 8.52 -2.10
N GLY A 225 -3.19 9.55 -2.84
CA GLY A 225 -2.46 10.73 -2.33
C GLY A 225 -0.96 10.54 -2.10
N ILE A 226 -0.44 9.33 -2.13
CA ILE A 226 0.96 9.07 -1.78
C ILE A 226 1.96 9.57 -2.83
N ARG A 227 1.50 9.87 -4.05
CA ARG A 227 2.37 10.37 -5.12
C ARG A 227 3.13 11.63 -4.72
N ILE A 228 2.56 12.45 -3.84
CA ILE A 228 3.26 13.64 -3.31
C ILE A 228 4.59 13.28 -2.61
N LEU A 229 4.71 12.07 -2.08
CA LEU A 229 5.93 11.57 -1.44
C LEU A 229 6.79 10.71 -2.36
N THR A 230 6.20 10.07 -3.36
CA THR A 230 6.90 9.12 -4.23
C THR A 230 7.33 9.70 -5.57
N ASP A 231 6.89 10.90 -5.92
CA ASP A 231 7.29 11.56 -7.16
C ASP A 231 8.79 11.89 -7.12
N GLU A 232 9.55 11.33 -8.06
CA GLU A 232 11.00 11.53 -8.16
C GLU A 232 11.41 12.98 -8.49
N ARG A 233 10.47 13.81 -8.94
CA ARG A 233 10.69 15.25 -9.14
C ARG A 233 10.74 16.04 -7.85
N ASN A 234 10.31 15.44 -6.73
CA ASN A 234 10.47 16.06 -5.43
C ASN A 234 11.90 15.88 -4.94
N PRO A 235 12.55 16.93 -4.42
CA PRO A 235 13.93 16.85 -3.95
C PRO A 235 14.09 15.86 -2.80
N PHE A 236 13.04 15.66 -2.00
CA PHE A 236 13.03 14.64 -0.95
C PHE A 236 11.87 13.68 -1.18
N SER A 237 12.20 12.42 -1.48
CA SER A 237 11.17 11.45 -1.87
C SER A 237 11.52 10.00 -1.46
N ILE A 238 10.52 9.14 -1.49
CA ILE A 238 10.64 7.70 -1.22
C ILE A 238 10.11 6.95 -2.45
N SER A 239 10.82 5.94 -2.95
CA SER A 239 10.33 5.13 -4.05
C SER A 239 9.07 4.34 -3.64
N TRP A 240 8.20 4.08 -4.63
CA TRP A 240 7.01 3.25 -4.39
C TRP A 240 7.38 1.82 -3.99
N LYS A 241 8.52 1.32 -4.48
CA LYS A 241 9.09 0.04 -4.08
C LYS A 241 9.34 -0.04 -2.56
N VAL A 242 9.92 1.00 -1.96
CA VAL A 242 10.15 1.08 -0.51
C VAL A 242 8.84 1.06 0.26
N ILE A 243 7.85 1.86 -0.15
CA ILE A 243 6.53 1.88 0.48
C ILE A 243 5.84 0.51 0.37
N THR A 244 5.96 -0.15 -0.78
CA THR A 244 5.43 -1.51 -0.98
C THR A 244 6.09 -2.51 -0.03
N THR A 245 7.42 -2.47 0.10
CA THR A 245 8.18 -3.33 1.03
C THR A 245 7.72 -3.12 2.47
N LEU A 246 7.56 -1.87 2.90
CA LEU A 246 7.11 -1.54 4.26
C LEU A 246 5.68 -1.98 4.52
N ALA A 247 4.78 -1.85 3.54
CA ALA A 247 3.41 -2.34 3.65
C ALA A 247 3.37 -3.89 3.78
N ILE A 248 4.18 -4.60 2.99
CA ILE A 248 4.33 -6.06 3.09
C ILE A 248 4.88 -6.46 4.46
N MET A 249 5.89 -5.74 4.96
CA MET A 249 6.47 -5.98 6.29
C MET A 249 5.43 -5.88 7.42
N GLN A 250 4.36 -5.09 7.23
CA GLN A 250 3.25 -4.98 8.16
C GLN A 250 2.15 -6.02 7.96
N GLY A 251 2.27 -6.87 6.96
CA GLY A 251 1.35 -7.98 6.74
C GLY A 251 0.10 -7.62 5.95
N VAL A 252 0.11 -6.57 5.13
CA VAL A 252 -1.02 -6.32 4.22
C VAL A 252 -1.16 -7.46 3.21
N ASP A 253 -2.39 -7.80 2.84
CA ASP A 253 -2.69 -8.90 1.92
C ASP A 253 -2.64 -8.46 0.47
N SER A 254 -3.00 -7.21 0.18
CA SER A 254 -2.95 -6.66 -1.16
C SER A 254 -2.55 -5.18 -1.17
N ILE A 255 -1.94 -4.77 -2.28
CA ILE A 255 -1.36 -3.42 -2.42
C ILE A 255 -1.74 -2.85 -3.78
N HIS A 256 -2.20 -1.61 -3.81
CA HIS A 256 -2.41 -0.89 -5.06
C HIS A 256 -1.07 -0.53 -5.70
N ALA A 257 -0.63 -1.33 -6.68
CA ALA A 257 0.67 -1.18 -7.32
C ALA A 257 0.73 -0.06 -8.37
N GLY A 258 -0.40 0.34 -8.92
CA GLY A 258 -0.47 1.34 -9.99
C GLY A 258 -1.25 0.86 -11.19
N MET A 259 -0.74 1.10 -12.40
CA MET A 259 -1.35 0.66 -13.65
C MET A 259 -0.32 0.44 -14.75
N ILE A 260 -0.59 -0.49 -15.62
CA ILE A 260 0.16 -0.74 -16.85
C ILE A 260 -0.74 -0.36 -18.02
N GLY A 261 -0.31 0.58 -18.88
CA GLY A 261 -1.05 0.96 -20.09
C GLY A 261 -2.38 1.71 -19.88
N GLY A 262 -2.66 2.21 -18.68
CA GLY A 262 -3.83 3.05 -18.40
C GLY A 262 -3.52 4.55 -18.44
N TYR A 263 -4.35 5.36 -17.79
CA TYR A 263 -4.10 6.81 -17.64
C TYR A 263 -3.27 7.16 -16.40
N TYR A 264 -2.68 6.18 -15.74
CA TYR A 264 -1.78 6.39 -14.61
C TYR A 264 -0.45 7.00 -15.09
N PRO A 265 -0.03 8.15 -14.56
CA PRO A 265 1.14 8.86 -15.06
C PRO A 265 2.45 8.48 -14.33
N GLY A 266 2.47 7.38 -13.60
CA GLY A 266 3.66 6.92 -12.87
C GLY A 266 4.64 6.13 -13.73
N ASP A 267 5.82 5.86 -13.16
CA ASP A 267 6.81 5.00 -13.80
C ASP A 267 6.30 3.54 -13.82
N GLU A 268 6.33 2.93 -14.99
CA GLU A 268 5.92 1.54 -15.18
C GLU A 268 6.89 0.57 -14.50
N GLN A 269 8.17 0.92 -14.35
CA GLN A 269 9.14 0.10 -13.63
C GLN A 269 8.79 -0.01 -12.14
N GLU A 270 8.35 1.07 -11.50
CA GLU A 270 7.88 1.02 -10.10
C GLU A 270 6.64 0.10 -9.94
N VAL A 271 5.79 0.02 -10.96
CA VAL A 271 4.66 -0.94 -10.96
C VAL A 271 5.16 -2.37 -11.03
N PHE A 272 6.12 -2.67 -11.90
CA PHE A 272 6.74 -3.99 -11.98
C PHE A 272 7.48 -4.37 -10.70
N ASP A 273 8.24 -3.48 -10.09
CA ASP A 273 8.91 -3.72 -8.83
C ASP A 273 7.91 -4.12 -7.73
N SER A 274 6.77 -3.42 -7.67
CA SER A 274 5.69 -3.75 -6.73
C SER A 274 5.02 -5.09 -7.04
N LEU A 275 4.82 -5.42 -8.31
CA LEU A 275 4.28 -6.72 -8.75
C LEU A 275 5.21 -7.88 -8.32
N TYR A 276 6.51 -7.72 -8.53
CA TYR A 276 7.51 -8.75 -8.14
C TYR A 276 7.57 -8.90 -6.64
N LEU A 277 7.63 -7.81 -5.88
CA LEU A 277 7.62 -7.84 -4.42
C LEU A 277 6.35 -8.53 -3.88
N CYS A 278 5.18 -8.19 -4.40
CA CYS A 278 3.93 -8.84 -4.00
C CYS A 278 3.97 -10.35 -4.29
N ARG A 279 4.42 -10.75 -5.47
CA ARG A 279 4.54 -12.15 -5.85
C ARG A 279 5.49 -12.91 -4.94
N ASP A 280 6.69 -12.36 -4.70
CA ASP A 280 7.75 -13.03 -3.93
C ASP A 280 7.38 -13.20 -2.46
N HIS A 281 6.49 -12.33 -1.95
CA HIS A 281 5.96 -12.42 -0.58
C HIS A 281 4.52 -12.95 -0.51
N ASN A 282 4.01 -13.57 -1.58
CA ASN A 282 2.65 -14.12 -1.64
C ASN A 282 1.56 -13.11 -1.29
N ARG A 283 1.70 -11.88 -1.81
CA ARG A 283 0.73 -10.77 -1.71
C ARG A 283 0.09 -10.48 -3.06
N ILE A 284 -1.04 -9.80 -3.06
CA ILE A 284 -1.77 -9.48 -4.29
C ILE A 284 -1.44 -8.05 -4.71
N ALA A 285 -0.85 -7.89 -5.88
CA ALA A 285 -0.72 -6.58 -6.50
C ALA A 285 -2.06 -6.20 -7.17
N THR A 286 -2.56 -5.01 -6.89
CA THR A 286 -3.81 -4.50 -7.45
C THR A 286 -3.50 -3.42 -8.47
N LEU A 287 -4.06 -3.54 -9.67
CA LEU A 287 -3.94 -2.56 -10.74
C LEU A 287 -5.27 -1.86 -10.99
N SER A 288 -5.23 -0.53 -11.12
CA SER A 288 -6.41 0.30 -11.43
C SER A 288 -6.01 1.54 -12.22
N CYS A 289 -6.95 2.45 -12.51
CA CYS A 289 -6.77 3.64 -13.35
C CYS A 289 -6.89 3.37 -14.85
N GLY A 290 -8.13 3.15 -15.32
CA GLY A 290 -8.44 2.86 -16.72
C GLY A 290 -8.63 1.37 -16.99
N MET A 291 -8.85 0.58 -15.94
CA MET A 291 -9.11 -0.85 -16.06
C MET A 291 -10.45 -1.12 -16.75
N ASN A 292 -10.43 -1.95 -17.80
CA ASN A 292 -11.56 -2.46 -18.55
C ASN A 292 -11.18 -3.84 -19.13
N PRO A 293 -12.08 -4.56 -19.83
CA PRO A 293 -11.78 -5.89 -20.34
C PRO A 293 -10.59 -5.98 -21.29
N GLU A 294 -10.43 -5.01 -22.17
CA GLU A 294 -9.33 -4.96 -23.14
C GLU A 294 -7.98 -4.76 -22.43
N THR A 295 -7.94 -3.79 -21.53
CA THR A 295 -6.74 -3.51 -20.73
C THR A 295 -6.39 -4.69 -19.82
N ALA A 296 -7.39 -5.31 -19.18
CA ALA A 296 -7.18 -6.48 -18.32
C ALA A 296 -6.58 -7.66 -19.10
N LYS A 297 -7.10 -7.95 -20.31
CA LYS A 297 -6.55 -8.99 -21.19
C LYS A 297 -5.10 -8.67 -21.58
N SER A 298 -4.83 -7.46 -22.03
CA SER A 298 -3.47 -7.04 -22.41
C SER A 298 -2.47 -7.17 -21.25
N ILE A 299 -2.87 -6.81 -20.03
CA ILE A 299 -2.04 -6.98 -18.85
C ILE A 299 -1.81 -8.44 -18.53
N LYS A 300 -2.86 -9.28 -18.57
CA LYS A 300 -2.74 -10.73 -18.36
C LYS A 300 -1.74 -11.36 -19.34
N ASP A 301 -1.86 -11.02 -20.63
CA ASP A 301 -0.95 -11.53 -21.67
C ASP A 301 0.52 -11.15 -21.41
N ARG A 302 0.75 -10.03 -20.69
CA ARG A 302 2.09 -9.48 -20.37
C ARG A 302 2.68 -10.04 -19.07
N ILE A 303 1.87 -10.20 -18.01
CA ILE A 303 2.37 -10.50 -16.65
C ILE A 303 1.78 -11.77 -16.01
N GLY A 304 0.87 -12.47 -16.70
CA GLY A 304 0.25 -13.70 -16.18
C GLY A 304 -0.89 -13.45 -15.20
N ASN A 305 -1.06 -14.34 -14.22
CA ASN A 305 -2.29 -14.48 -13.45
C ASN A 305 -2.28 -13.89 -12.03
N ASN A 306 -1.12 -13.60 -11.45
CA ASN A 306 -1.02 -13.26 -10.01
C ASN A 306 -1.20 -11.76 -9.73
N TRP A 307 -2.38 -11.22 -10.01
CA TRP A 307 -2.75 -9.83 -9.74
C TRP A 307 -4.27 -9.64 -9.69
N LEU A 308 -4.73 -8.47 -9.27
CA LEU A 308 -6.13 -8.09 -9.16
C LEU A 308 -6.44 -6.88 -10.03
N ALA A 309 -7.40 -7.03 -10.93
CA ALA A 309 -7.95 -5.95 -11.75
C ALA A 309 -9.00 -5.17 -10.95
N ALA A 310 -8.67 -4.01 -10.40
CA ALA A 310 -9.63 -3.17 -9.68
C ALA A 310 -10.28 -2.16 -10.63
N VAL A 311 -11.56 -2.36 -10.90
CA VAL A 311 -12.35 -1.61 -11.89
C VAL A 311 -13.25 -0.61 -11.18
N GLY A 312 -13.12 0.66 -11.55
CA GLY A 312 -13.96 1.74 -11.02
C GLY A 312 -15.13 2.09 -11.95
N GLY A 313 -15.08 3.29 -12.56
CA GLY A 313 -16.17 3.87 -13.33
C GLY A 313 -16.74 2.93 -14.40
N TRP A 314 -15.89 2.26 -15.16
CA TRP A 314 -16.32 1.38 -16.26
C TRP A 314 -17.30 0.28 -15.80
N LEU A 315 -17.17 -0.29 -14.59
CA LEU A 315 -18.11 -1.28 -14.07
C LEU A 315 -19.55 -0.73 -13.92
N HIS A 316 -19.67 0.56 -13.69
CA HIS A 316 -20.96 1.24 -13.43
C HIS A 316 -21.61 1.84 -14.68
N GLU A 317 -21.01 1.63 -15.87
CA GLU A 317 -21.58 2.06 -17.14
C GLU A 317 -22.60 1.04 -17.63
N GLY A 318 -23.89 1.31 -17.43
CA GLY A 318 -24.97 0.41 -17.81
C GLY A 318 -25.20 -0.75 -16.85
N ASP A 319 -25.16 -1.99 -17.33
CA ASP A 319 -25.44 -3.16 -16.49
C ASP A 319 -24.18 -3.68 -15.77
N ILE A 320 -24.16 -3.51 -14.45
CA ILE A 320 -23.03 -3.90 -13.59
C ILE A 320 -22.73 -5.43 -13.70
N THR A 321 -23.77 -6.27 -13.67
CA THR A 321 -23.63 -7.72 -13.72
C THR A 321 -22.98 -8.18 -15.03
N GLU A 322 -23.46 -7.62 -16.14
CA GLU A 322 -22.88 -7.92 -17.47
C GLU A 322 -21.45 -7.38 -17.60
N ASN A 323 -21.15 -6.21 -17.02
CA ASN A 323 -19.80 -5.66 -17.07
C ASN A 323 -18.82 -6.52 -16.24
N VAL A 324 -19.23 -7.04 -15.09
CA VAL A 324 -18.42 -8.01 -14.34
C VAL A 324 -18.19 -9.29 -15.17
N ARG A 325 -19.21 -9.82 -15.83
CA ARG A 325 -19.06 -11.00 -16.72
C ARG A 325 -18.10 -10.76 -17.87
N LYS A 326 -18.12 -9.56 -18.48
CA LYS A 326 -17.15 -9.18 -19.52
C LYS A 326 -15.72 -9.15 -18.97
N MET A 327 -15.51 -8.57 -17.76
CA MET A 327 -14.21 -8.62 -17.10
C MET A 327 -13.74 -10.04 -16.84
N ARG A 328 -14.63 -10.89 -16.30
CA ARG A 328 -14.34 -12.32 -16.07
C ARG A 328 -13.88 -13.01 -17.34
N LYS A 329 -14.64 -12.86 -18.42
CA LYS A 329 -14.30 -13.45 -19.73
C LYS A 329 -12.91 -12.97 -20.21
N ALA A 330 -12.58 -11.71 -20.02
CA ALA A 330 -11.31 -11.14 -20.46
C ALA A 330 -10.10 -11.72 -19.69
N VAL A 331 -10.25 -11.98 -18.39
CA VAL A 331 -9.16 -12.55 -17.56
C VAL A 331 -9.13 -14.09 -17.60
N GLU A 332 -10.17 -14.76 -18.09
CA GLU A 332 -10.23 -16.22 -18.27
C GLU A 332 -9.79 -16.66 -19.68
N SER A 333 -9.89 -15.78 -20.69
CA SER A 333 -9.44 -16.04 -22.06
C SER A 333 -7.93 -15.95 -22.21
#